data_c67d72bd9b5b7fb4789b50f34a6d21d7
#
_entry.id   c67d72bd9b5b7fb4789b50f34a6d21d7
#
_cell.length_a   1.000
_cell.length_b   1.000
_cell.length_c   1.000
_cell.angle_alpha   90.00
_cell.angle_beta   90.00
_cell.angle_gamma   90.00
#
_symmetry.space_group_name_H-M   'P 1'
#
loop_
_entity.id
_entity.type
_entity.pdbx_description
1 polymer ?
#
loop_
_entity_poly.entity_id
_entity_poly.type
_entity_poly.pdbx_seq_one_letter_code
_entity_poly.pdbx_strand_id
1 'polypeptide(L)'
;MRKRRPYVIVYVTSSVDGKIASRTGDSRLSCPHDLRRLHEVRASCDAVVVGANTVIRDDPSLTVRYVRGSNPIRVVIDGMLRSPLNAKLFTDGQARTVVYTSVLSPRGKVNELRKRGVDVYVLEPMNSSGTLSLTKVLEHLYEVVGARKVLVEGGGTLLWYFFKERLVDEVRITVSPYVIGGEEAISVVEGEGFSSREEWVKLRLKNVKLCECGNEVHIIYEVVRKRMIRELP
;
A
#
# COMPACT_ATOMS: atom_id res chain seq x y z
N MET A 1 6.86 -25.29 2.25
CA MET A 1 5.89 -24.74 3.20
C MET A 1 5.31 -23.44 2.61
N ARG A 2 3.98 -23.27 2.53
CA ARG A 2 3.38 -21.98 2.19
C ARG A 2 3.78 -20.97 3.28
N LYS A 3 4.39 -19.83 2.91
CA LYS A 3 4.64 -18.75 3.86
C LYS A 3 3.29 -18.34 4.47
N ARG A 4 3.21 -18.30 5.81
CA ARG A 4 2.02 -17.85 6.54
C ARG A 4 1.93 -16.33 6.49
N ARG A 5 1.49 -15.80 5.35
CA ARG A 5 1.26 -14.37 5.14
C ARG A 5 -0.02 -14.13 4.33
N PRO A 6 -0.64 -12.94 4.41
CA PRO A 6 -1.79 -12.59 3.61
C PRO A 6 -1.49 -12.62 2.11
N TYR A 7 -2.56 -12.74 1.31
CA TYR A 7 -2.51 -12.39 -0.11
C TYR A 7 -2.44 -10.87 -0.26
N VAL A 8 -1.44 -10.37 -0.97
CA VAL A 8 -1.14 -8.94 -1.08
C VAL A 8 -1.51 -8.42 -2.46
N ILE A 9 -2.47 -7.48 -2.49
CA ILE A 9 -2.87 -6.72 -3.67
C ILE A 9 -2.29 -5.32 -3.56
N VAL A 10 -1.63 -4.84 -4.60
CA VAL A 10 -1.31 -3.43 -4.80
C VAL A 10 -2.38 -2.81 -5.67
N TYR A 11 -2.96 -1.68 -5.26
CA TYR A 11 -3.84 -0.87 -6.11
C TYR A 11 -3.27 0.53 -6.23
N VAL A 12 -3.12 1.01 -7.45
CA VAL A 12 -2.57 2.34 -7.73
C VAL A 12 -3.19 2.93 -9.00
N THR A 13 -3.48 4.22 -8.97
CA THR A 13 -3.80 5.01 -10.16
C THR A 13 -2.61 5.86 -10.52
N SER A 14 -2.17 5.78 -11.75
CA SER A 14 -1.01 6.54 -12.25
C SER A 14 -1.36 7.37 -13.48
N SER A 15 -0.59 8.41 -13.72
CA SER A 15 -0.51 9.09 -15.00
C SER A 15 0.12 8.18 -16.07
N VAL A 16 0.04 8.59 -17.36
CA VAL A 16 0.65 7.87 -18.49
C VAL A 16 2.16 7.74 -18.33
N ASP A 17 2.80 8.73 -17.70
CA ASP A 17 4.24 8.76 -17.41
C ASP A 17 4.61 8.15 -16.04
N GLY A 18 3.69 7.38 -15.42
CA GLY A 18 3.97 6.55 -14.24
C GLY A 18 4.04 7.31 -12.92
N LYS A 19 3.46 8.50 -12.83
CA LYS A 19 3.40 9.27 -11.57
C LYS A 19 2.08 9.04 -10.84
N ILE A 20 2.11 9.02 -9.50
CA ILE A 20 0.93 8.87 -8.64
C ILE A 20 0.53 10.17 -7.95
N ALA A 21 1.41 11.15 -7.95
CA ALA A 21 1.14 12.50 -7.47
C ALA A 21 2.14 13.49 -8.09
N SER A 22 1.73 14.78 -8.14
CA SER A 22 2.61 15.87 -8.51
C SER A 22 3.72 16.11 -7.47
N ARG A 23 4.69 16.95 -7.78
CA ARG A 23 5.74 17.36 -6.82
C ARG A 23 5.18 18.04 -5.56
N THR A 24 3.99 18.61 -5.63
CA THR A 24 3.29 19.23 -4.49
C THR A 24 2.35 18.28 -3.75
N GLY A 25 2.26 17.01 -4.21
CA GLY A 25 1.45 15.97 -3.58
C GLY A 25 0.02 15.85 -4.10
N ASP A 26 -0.39 16.58 -5.16
CA ASP A 26 -1.72 16.39 -5.74
C ASP A 26 -1.82 15.02 -6.42
N SER A 27 -2.68 14.15 -5.90
CA SER A 27 -2.89 12.76 -6.32
C SER A 27 -4.27 12.50 -6.93
N ARG A 28 -5.02 13.55 -7.33
CA ARG A 28 -6.38 13.45 -7.89
C ARG A 28 -6.38 12.97 -9.33
N LEU A 29 -5.99 11.72 -9.54
CA LEU A 29 -5.87 11.09 -10.86
C LEU A 29 -7.10 10.26 -11.24
N SER A 30 -7.76 9.65 -10.26
CA SER A 30 -8.84 8.69 -10.48
C SER A 30 -10.16 9.35 -10.89
N CYS A 31 -10.82 8.81 -11.90
CA CYS A 31 -12.22 9.15 -12.19
C CYS A 31 -13.17 8.52 -11.13
N PRO A 32 -14.45 8.93 -11.09
CA PRO A 32 -15.43 8.36 -10.15
C PRO A 32 -15.58 6.83 -10.26
N HIS A 33 -15.47 6.25 -11.46
CA HIS A 33 -15.53 4.80 -11.66
C HIS A 33 -14.31 4.08 -11.09
N ASP A 34 -13.12 4.67 -11.23
CA ASP A 34 -11.90 4.12 -10.64
C ASP A 34 -11.93 4.21 -9.10
N LEU A 35 -12.38 5.32 -8.54
CA LEU A 35 -12.61 5.47 -7.10
C LEU A 35 -13.58 4.40 -6.58
N ARG A 36 -14.69 4.15 -7.28
CA ARG A 36 -15.63 3.09 -6.92
C ARG A 36 -14.95 1.73 -6.92
N ARG A 37 -14.16 1.42 -7.96
CA ARG A 37 -13.40 0.16 -8.08
C ARG A 37 -12.38 -0.02 -6.95
N LEU A 38 -11.66 1.05 -6.57
CA LEU A 38 -10.78 1.04 -5.40
C LEU A 38 -11.55 0.67 -4.14
N HIS A 39 -12.74 1.25 -3.93
CA HIS A 39 -13.55 0.96 -2.75
C HIS A 39 -14.16 -0.45 -2.77
N GLU A 40 -14.43 -1.03 -3.94
CA GLU A 40 -14.80 -2.45 -4.08
C GLU A 40 -13.65 -3.36 -3.64
N VAL A 41 -12.40 -3.01 -3.99
CA VAL A 41 -11.23 -3.76 -3.55
C VAL A 41 -11.02 -3.61 -2.05
N ARG A 42 -11.15 -2.39 -1.48
CA ARG A 42 -11.10 -2.18 -0.02
C ARG A 42 -12.11 -3.04 0.71
N ALA A 43 -13.38 -3.05 0.27
CA ALA A 43 -14.45 -3.84 0.86
C ALA A 43 -14.21 -5.36 0.77
N SER A 44 -13.37 -5.81 -0.17
CA SER A 44 -13.01 -7.22 -0.36
C SER A 44 -11.75 -7.66 0.38
N CYS A 45 -11.09 -6.76 1.10
CA CYS A 45 -9.85 -7.02 1.83
C CYS A 45 -10.06 -6.90 3.34
N ASP A 46 -9.29 -7.69 4.11
CA ASP A 46 -9.33 -7.65 5.57
C ASP A 46 -8.58 -6.43 6.13
N ALA A 47 -7.57 -5.97 5.41
CA ALA A 47 -6.79 -4.80 5.81
C ALA A 47 -6.34 -3.96 4.60
N VAL A 48 -6.18 -2.65 4.84
CA VAL A 48 -5.57 -1.68 3.92
C VAL A 48 -4.30 -1.12 4.54
N VAL A 49 -3.20 -1.12 3.80
CA VAL A 49 -1.86 -0.74 4.27
C VAL A 49 -1.37 0.50 3.54
N VAL A 50 -0.88 1.46 4.31
CA VAL A 50 -0.19 2.66 3.80
C VAL A 50 1.10 2.93 4.58
N GLY A 51 2.01 3.70 4.00
CA GLY A 51 3.19 4.20 4.68
C GLY A 51 2.95 5.54 5.38
N ALA A 52 3.88 5.93 6.27
CA ALA A 52 3.85 7.20 6.99
C ALA A 52 3.69 8.43 6.07
N ASN A 53 4.39 8.47 4.93
CA ASN A 53 4.34 9.61 4.02
C ASN A 53 2.92 9.83 3.45
N THR A 54 2.17 8.77 3.18
CA THR A 54 0.77 8.85 2.75
C THR A 54 -0.11 9.44 3.85
N VAL A 55 0.09 9.02 5.10
CA VAL A 55 -0.65 9.59 6.24
C VAL A 55 -0.35 11.08 6.40
N ILE A 56 0.92 11.47 6.30
CA ILE A 56 1.36 12.86 6.50
C ILE A 56 0.85 13.79 5.38
N ARG A 57 0.84 13.32 4.14
CA ARG A 57 0.48 14.15 2.97
C ARG A 57 -1.02 14.22 2.71
N ASP A 58 -1.68 13.05 2.79
CA ASP A 58 -3.05 12.90 2.27
C ASP A 58 -4.09 12.83 3.39
N ASP A 59 -3.67 12.60 4.65
CA ASP A 59 -4.55 12.38 5.81
C ASP A 59 -5.77 11.49 5.46
N PRO A 60 -5.54 10.28 4.92
CA PRO A 60 -6.60 9.45 4.35
C PRO A 60 -7.45 8.79 5.44
N SER A 61 -8.76 8.65 5.18
CA SER A 61 -9.64 7.88 6.07
C SER A 61 -9.52 6.36 5.86
N LEU A 62 -9.11 5.89 4.69
CA LEU A 62 -8.98 4.46 4.30
C LEU A 62 -10.25 3.64 4.54
N THR A 63 -11.41 4.26 4.40
CA THR A 63 -12.73 3.64 4.62
C THR A 63 -13.42 3.31 3.30
N VAL A 64 -14.44 2.46 3.36
CA VAL A 64 -15.35 2.16 2.24
C VAL A 64 -16.47 3.19 2.21
N ARG A 65 -16.63 3.94 1.10
CA ARG A 65 -17.61 5.03 0.96
C ARG A 65 -18.48 4.95 -0.30
N TYR A 66 -17.92 4.48 -1.41
CA TYR A 66 -18.60 4.52 -2.71
C TYR A 66 -19.34 3.22 -3.05
N VAL A 67 -19.24 2.20 -2.21
CA VAL A 67 -19.91 0.91 -2.36
C VAL A 67 -20.42 0.41 -1.01
N ARG A 68 -21.30 -0.58 -1.03
CA ARG A 68 -21.68 -1.30 0.20
C ARG A 68 -20.55 -2.25 0.60
N GLY A 69 -20.22 -2.29 1.88
CA GLY A 69 -19.17 -3.17 2.42
C GLY A 69 -18.67 -2.71 3.77
N SER A 70 -17.94 -3.59 4.46
CA SER A 70 -17.32 -3.27 5.74
C SER A 70 -16.00 -2.54 5.53
N ASN A 71 -15.63 -1.67 6.46
CA ASN A 71 -14.32 -1.04 6.48
C ASN A 71 -13.25 -2.09 6.80
N PRO A 72 -12.14 -2.14 6.03
CA PRO A 72 -10.98 -2.95 6.37
C PRO A 72 -10.26 -2.41 7.61
N ILE A 73 -9.44 -3.24 8.24
CA ILE A 73 -8.47 -2.80 9.24
C ILE A 73 -7.49 -1.84 8.56
N ARG A 74 -7.31 -0.65 9.13
CA ARG A 74 -6.36 0.36 8.63
C ARG A 74 -4.97 0.07 9.21
N VAL A 75 -3.99 -0.12 8.37
CA VAL A 75 -2.62 -0.45 8.77
C VAL A 75 -1.66 0.63 8.33
N VAL A 76 -0.93 1.20 9.27
CA VAL A 76 0.12 2.19 9.00
C VAL A 76 1.48 1.57 9.31
N ILE A 77 2.38 1.63 8.33
CA ILE A 77 3.79 1.25 8.50
C ILE A 77 4.60 2.54 8.66
N ASP A 78 5.01 2.81 9.89
CA ASP A 78 5.70 4.05 10.28
C ASP A 78 6.79 3.75 11.31
N GLY A 79 7.94 3.31 10.83
CA GLY A 79 9.03 2.85 11.68
C GLY A 79 9.56 3.88 12.69
N MET A 80 9.42 5.18 12.41
CA MET A 80 9.83 6.27 13.31
C MET A 80 8.65 7.01 13.95
N LEU A 81 7.43 6.57 13.71
CA LEU A 81 6.18 7.18 14.18
C LEU A 81 6.10 8.68 13.86
N ARG A 82 6.36 9.03 12.58
CA ARG A 82 6.33 10.41 12.08
C ARG A 82 4.92 10.92 11.84
N SER A 83 3.96 10.02 11.65
CA SER A 83 2.56 10.37 11.42
C SER A 83 2.01 11.30 12.50
N PRO A 84 1.25 12.33 12.13
CA PRO A 84 0.62 13.23 13.09
C PRO A 84 -0.38 12.48 13.98
N LEU A 85 -0.34 12.73 15.30
CA LEU A 85 -1.27 12.09 16.23
C LEU A 85 -2.75 12.46 15.99
N ASN A 86 -3.00 13.59 15.34
CA ASN A 86 -4.34 14.07 14.98
C ASN A 86 -4.80 13.62 13.60
N ALA A 87 -4.05 12.74 12.92
CA ALA A 87 -4.48 12.17 11.64
C ALA A 87 -5.85 11.49 11.77
N LYS A 88 -6.70 11.61 10.75
CA LYS A 88 -8.08 11.10 10.73
C LYS A 88 -8.16 9.63 11.14
N LEU A 89 -7.30 8.80 10.59
CA LEU A 89 -7.28 7.36 10.88
C LEU A 89 -6.98 7.02 12.36
N PHE A 90 -6.46 7.97 13.17
CA PHE A 90 -6.24 7.80 14.60
C PHE A 90 -7.34 8.43 15.48
N THR A 91 -8.23 9.24 14.89
CA THR A 91 -9.18 10.07 15.65
C THR A 91 -10.63 9.89 15.26
N ASP A 92 -10.93 9.36 14.07
CA ASP A 92 -12.29 9.31 13.51
C ASP A 92 -13.15 8.14 14.01
N GLY A 93 -12.56 7.13 14.65
CA GLY A 93 -13.27 5.95 15.16
C GLY A 93 -13.99 5.08 14.11
N GLN A 94 -13.80 5.34 12.81
CA GLN A 94 -14.57 4.68 11.75
C GLN A 94 -14.17 3.24 11.47
N ALA A 95 -12.92 2.86 11.80
CA ALA A 95 -12.42 1.50 11.65
C ALA A 95 -11.28 1.22 12.62
N ARG A 96 -11.04 -0.06 12.90
CA ARG A 96 -9.86 -0.50 13.66
C ARG A 96 -8.59 -0.03 12.98
N THR A 97 -7.66 0.53 13.76
CA THR A 97 -6.37 1.02 13.25
C THR A 97 -5.22 0.31 13.94
N VAL A 98 -4.28 -0.16 13.14
CA VAL A 98 -3.05 -0.85 13.56
C VAL A 98 -1.85 -0.05 13.06
N VAL A 99 -0.89 0.20 13.93
CA VAL A 99 0.37 0.87 13.59
C VAL A 99 1.53 -0.08 13.85
N TYR A 100 2.37 -0.27 12.86
CA TYR A 100 3.68 -0.91 13.05
C TYR A 100 4.75 0.16 13.11
N THR A 101 5.50 0.15 14.20
CA THR A 101 6.58 1.11 14.45
C THR A 101 7.82 0.41 15.01
N SER A 102 8.94 1.11 15.12
CA SER A 102 10.16 0.53 15.69
C SER A 102 10.40 0.93 17.14
N VAL A 103 11.31 0.22 17.81
CA VAL A 103 11.80 0.57 19.16
C VAL A 103 12.45 1.96 19.20
N LEU A 104 12.82 2.54 18.04
CA LEU A 104 13.39 3.88 17.93
C LEU A 104 12.34 4.99 18.01
N SER A 105 11.05 4.64 17.98
CA SER A 105 9.96 5.60 18.00
C SER A 105 9.80 6.26 19.38
N PRO A 106 9.35 7.51 19.44
CA PRO A 106 9.10 8.21 20.71
C PRO A 106 8.05 7.47 21.55
N ARG A 107 8.45 6.95 22.71
CA ARG A 107 7.56 6.19 23.63
C ARG A 107 6.29 6.97 24.00
N GLY A 108 6.38 8.31 24.16
CA GLY A 108 5.22 9.17 24.44
C GLY A 108 4.16 9.08 23.34
N LYS A 109 4.55 9.12 22.05
CA LYS A 109 3.63 8.97 20.92
C LYS A 109 2.99 7.58 20.88
N VAL A 110 3.75 6.52 21.13
CA VAL A 110 3.25 5.15 21.21
C VAL A 110 2.15 5.03 22.26
N ASN A 111 2.41 5.53 23.48
CA ASN A 111 1.47 5.49 24.58
C ASN A 111 0.22 6.33 24.28
N GLU A 112 0.37 7.48 23.63
CA GLU A 112 -0.78 8.33 23.27
C GLU A 112 -1.70 7.66 22.24
N LEU A 113 -1.15 7.02 21.21
CA LEU A 113 -1.96 6.26 20.25
C LEU A 113 -2.70 5.09 20.91
N ARG A 114 -2.01 4.37 21.81
CA ARG A 114 -2.66 3.27 22.58
C ARG A 114 -3.81 3.75 23.45
N LYS A 115 -3.67 4.91 24.10
CA LYS A 115 -4.78 5.53 24.87
C LYS A 115 -5.98 5.88 24.01
N ARG A 116 -5.78 6.15 22.72
CA ARG A 116 -6.85 6.41 21.74
C ARG A 116 -7.45 5.15 21.13
N GLY A 117 -7.06 3.96 21.59
CA GLY A 117 -7.56 2.69 21.09
C GLY A 117 -6.91 2.22 19.78
N VAL A 118 -5.77 2.82 19.40
CA VAL A 118 -4.97 2.35 18.26
C VAL A 118 -4.10 1.19 18.70
N ASP A 119 -4.11 0.09 17.96
CA ASP A 119 -3.21 -1.05 18.19
C ASP A 119 -1.81 -0.70 17.71
N VAL A 120 -0.86 -0.52 18.62
CA VAL A 120 0.54 -0.18 18.26
C VAL A 120 1.47 -1.35 18.55
N TYR A 121 2.05 -1.91 17.50
CA TYR A 121 3.06 -2.98 17.55
C TYR A 121 4.44 -2.40 17.30
N VAL A 122 5.33 -2.63 18.27
CA VAL A 122 6.71 -2.12 18.25
C VAL A 122 7.63 -3.27 17.85
N LEU A 123 8.40 -3.09 16.79
CA LEU A 123 9.28 -4.10 16.20
C LEU A 123 10.74 -3.63 16.22
N GLU A 124 11.67 -4.58 16.18
CA GLU A 124 13.08 -4.27 15.93
C GLU A 124 13.26 -3.79 14.47
N PRO A 125 13.90 -2.64 14.25
CA PRO A 125 14.12 -2.13 12.90
C PRO A 125 15.28 -2.87 12.22
N MET A 126 15.31 -2.85 10.89
CA MET A 126 16.39 -3.42 10.08
C MET A 126 17.63 -2.51 10.03
N ASN A 127 17.46 -1.22 10.35
CA ASN A 127 18.51 -0.19 10.30
C ASN A 127 18.19 0.99 11.24
N SER A 128 19.14 1.91 11.36
CA SER A 128 19.01 3.12 12.19
C SER A 128 17.95 4.13 11.72
N SER A 129 17.47 4.02 10.47
CA SER A 129 16.38 4.85 9.95
C SER A 129 14.98 4.30 10.30
N GLY A 130 14.90 3.23 11.08
CA GLY A 130 13.63 2.67 11.53
C GLY A 130 12.91 1.82 10.48
N THR A 131 13.61 1.37 9.43
CA THR A 131 13.00 0.50 8.41
C THR A 131 12.54 -0.82 9.02
N LEU A 132 11.27 -1.17 8.83
CA LEU A 132 10.70 -2.41 9.34
C LEU A 132 10.77 -3.53 8.29
N SER A 133 10.96 -4.77 8.74
CA SER A 133 10.81 -5.95 7.89
C SER A 133 9.34 -6.15 7.53
N LEU A 134 8.97 -5.93 6.26
CA LEU A 134 7.61 -6.13 5.79
C LEU A 134 7.19 -7.60 5.87
N THR A 135 8.14 -8.53 5.73
CA THR A 135 7.89 -9.96 5.94
C THR A 135 7.35 -10.21 7.35
N LYS A 136 8.02 -9.68 8.41
CA LYS A 136 7.55 -9.82 9.79
C LYS A 136 6.21 -9.12 10.04
N VAL A 137 6.00 -7.94 9.44
CA VAL A 137 4.72 -7.22 9.50
C VAL A 137 3.58 -8.07 8.91
N LEU A 138 3.79 -8.66 7.73
CA LEU A 138 2.78 -9.51 7.09
C LEU A 138 2.52 -10.81 7.84
N GLU A 139 3.55 -11.44 8.40
CA GLU A 139 3.41 -12.63 9.26
C GLU A 139 2.56 -12.29 10.49
N HIS A 140 2.83 -11.18 11.16
CA HIS A 140 2.06 -10.73 12.32
C HIS A 140 0.62 -10.36 11.92
N LEU A 141 0.39 -9.68 10.79
CA LEU A 141 -0.93 -9.40 10.26
C LEU A 141 -1.73 -10.69 10.02
N TYR A 142 -1.07 -11.74 9.53
CA TYR A 142 -1.70 -13.03 9.28
C TYR A 142 -2.00 -13.80 10.58
N GLU A 143 -1.03 -13.90 11.48
CA GLU A 143 -1.08 -14.80 12.64
C GLU A 143 -1.82 -14.18 13.82
N VAL A 144 -1.63 -12.89 14.08
CA VAL A 144 -2.14 -12.20 15.27
C VAL A 144 -3.35 -11.32 14.94
N VAL A 145 -3.27 -10.52 13.88
CA VAL A 145 -4.38 -9.63 13.50
C VAL A 145 -5.49 -10.39 12.76
N GLY A 146 -5.16 -11.52 12.11
CA GLY A 146 -6.10 -12.38 11.43
C GLY A 146 -6.36 -12.02 9.96
N ALA A 147 -5.63 -11.06 9.39
CA ALA A 147 -5.81 -10.62 8.00
C ALA A 147 -5.30 -11.69 7.01
N ARG A 148 -6.12 -12.05 6.05
CA ARG A 148 -5.83 -13.04 5.00
C ARG A 148 -5.59 -12.40 3.64
N LYS A 149 -6.21 -11.25 3.40
CA LYS A 149 -6.13 -10.48 2.15
C LYS A 149 -5.89 -9.01 2.49
N VAL A 150 -4.82 -8.47 1.96
CA VAL A 150 -4.34 -7.12 2.28
C VAL A 150 -4.24 -6.30 1.00
N LEU A 151 -4.77 -5.10 1.05
CA LEU A 151 -4.62 -4.08 0.02
C LEU A 151 -3.50 -3.11 0.41
N VAL A 152 -2.54 -2.86 -0.47
CA VAL A 152 -1.50 -1.84 -0.30
C VAL A 152 -1.81 -0.69 -1.26
N GLU A 153 -2.08 0.50 -0.71
CA GLU A 153 -2.45 1.69 -1.49
C GLU A 153 -1.31 2.69 -1.68
N GLY A 154 -0.12 2.33 -1.27
CA GLY A 154 1.06 3.14 -1.54
C GLY A 154 1.61 3.87 -0.29
N GLY A 155 2.43 4.90 -0.37
CA GLY A 155 3.18 5.55 -1.45
C GLY A 155 4.33 4.76 -2.05
N GLY A 156 4.97 5.41 -3.01
CA GLY A 156 5.99 4.78 -3.85
C GLY A 156 7.12 4.11 -3.09
N THR A 157 7.61 4.72 -2.02
CA THR A 157 8.66 4.13 -1.15
C THR A 157 8.20 2.83 -0.48
N LEU A 158 6.95 2.78 0.02
CA LEU A 158 6.42 1.54 0.62
C LEU A 158 6.28 0.45 -0.44
N LEU A 159 5.77 0.80 -1.62
CA LEU A 159 5.65 -0.13 -2.74
C LEU A 159 7.00 -0.68 -3.18
N TRP A 160 8.06 0.14 -3.18
CA TRP A 160 9.41 -0.33 -3.45
C TRP A 160 9.81 -1.50 -2.52
N TYR A 161 9.64 -1.35 -1.22
CA TYR A 161 9.97 -2.42 -0.28
C TYR A 161 9.10 -3.67 -0.48
N PHE A 162 7.80 -3.52 -0.77
CA PHE A 162 6.93 -4.65 -1.10
C PHE A 162 7.42 -5.42 -2.32
N PHE A 163 7.85 -4.71 -3.38
CA PHE A 163 8.40 -5.36 -4.57
C PHE A 163 9.81 -5.91 -4.35
N LYS A 164 10.69 -5.17 -3.68
CA LYS A 164 12.06 -5.60 -3.34
C LYS A 164 12.05 -6.91 -2.54
N GLU A 165 11.18 -7.02 -1.54
CA GLU A 165 11.02 -8.21 -0.70
C GLU A 165 10.14 -9.32 -1.33
N ARG A 166 9.65 -9.14 -2.58
CA ARG A 166 8.81 -10.14 -3.28
C ARG A 166 7.52 -10.49 -2.53
N LEU A 167 6.89 -9.52 -1.92
CA LEU A 167 5.71 -9.71 -1.06
C LEU A 167 4.38 -9.50 -1.77
N VAL A 168 4.39 -8.94 -3.00
CA VAL A 168 3.19 -8.69 -3.80
C VAL A 168 2.74 -9.96 -4.52
N ASP A 169 1.44 -10.21 -4.57
CA ASP A 169 0.81 -11.30 -5.32
C ASP A 169 0.07 -10.79 -6.56
N GLU A 170 -0.60 -9.64 -6.46
CA GLU A 170 -1.39 -9.05 -7.54
C GLU A 170 -1.16 -7.53 -7.61
N VAL A 171 -1.10 -6.99 -8.81
CA VAL A 171 -1.00 -5.55 -9.08
C VAL A 171 -2.23 -5.13 -9.88
N ARG A 172 -2.96 -4.15 -9.38
CA ARG A 172 -4.03 -3.44 -10.07
C ARG A 172 -3.59 -2.02 -10.32
N ILE A 173 -3.46 -1.67 -11.58
CA ILE A 173 -3.06 -0.33 -11.97
C ILE A 173 -4.12 0.28 -12.89
N THR A 174 -4.56 1.49 -12.57
CA THR A 174 -5.35 2.31 -13.47
C THR A 174 -4.44 3.38 -14.08
N VAL A 175 -4.38 3.43 -15.39
CA VAL A 175 -3.66 4.47 -16.12
C VAL A 175 -4.66 5.56 -16.47
N SER A 176 -4.48 6.74 -15.90
CA SER A 176 -5.31 7.93 -16.13
C SER A 176 -4.74 8.80 -17.25
N PRO A 177 -5.56 9.59 -17.94
CA PRO A 177 -5.17 10.31 -19.16
C PRO A 177 -4.42 11.61 -18.85
N TYR A 178 -3.46 11.56 -17.92
CA TYR A 178 -2.65 12.72 -17.53
C TYR A 178 -1.18 12.42 -17.75
N VAL A 179 -0.41 13.49 -17.99
CA VAL A 179 1.06 13.51 -17.91
C VAL A 179 1.43 14.50 -16.83
N ILE A 180 2.20 14.06 -15.84
CA ILE A 180 2.59 14.89 -14.69
C ILE A 180 4.01 15.42 -14.84
N GLY A 181 4.96 14.56 -15.27
CA GLY A 181 6.36 14.91 -15.39
C GLY A 181 7.02 15.21 -14.05
N GLY A 182 8.27 15.69 -14.13
CA GLY A 182 9.06 16.15 -12.98
C GLY A 182 9.81 15.03 -12.25
N GLU A 183 11.07 15.28 -11.94
CA GLU A 183 11.92 14.36 -11.19
C GLU A 183 11.41 14.15 -9.76
N GLU A 184 10.96 15.23 -9.11
CA GLU A 184 10.43 15.21 -7.74
C GLU A 184 8.96 14.75 -7.65
N ALA A 185 8.28 14.49 -8.79
CA ALA A 185 6.92 13.96 -8.77
C ALA A 185 6.96 12.49 -8.36
N ILE A 186 5.99 12.08 -7.51
CA ILE A 186 5.97 10.76 -6.89
C ILE A 186 5.66 9.69 -7.92
N SER A 187 6.55 8.72 -8.06
CA SER A 187 6.37 7.59 -8.96
C SER A 187 5.58 6.45 -8.30
N VAL A 188 5.00 5.56 -9.14
CA VAL A 188 4.33 4.33 -8.65
C VAL A 188 5.22 3.54 -7.71
N VAL A 189 6.49 3.41 -8.05
CA VAL A 189 7.50 2.73 -7.23
C VAL A 189 8.72 3.62 -7.14
N GLU A 190 9.12 3.97 -5.90
CA GLU A 190 10.29 4.79 -5.60
C GLU A 190 11.29 3.99 -4.78
N GLY A 191 12.56 4.34 -4.88
CA GLY A 191 13.65 3.71 -4.10
C GLY A 191 14.91 3.57 -4.92
N GLU A 192 15.81 2.68 -4.50
CA GLU A 192 17.11 2.47 -5.15
C GLU A 192 16.98 1.93 -6.59
N GLY A 193 15.84 1.27 -6.91
CA GLY A 193 15.68 0.54 -8.15
C GLY A 193 16.38 -0.82 -8.14
N PHE A 194 16.05 -1.66 -9.13
CA PHE A 194 16.74 -2.93 -9.36
C PHE A 194 17.90 -2.71 -10.32
N SER A 195 19.06 -3.30 -10.03
CA SER A 195 20.28 -3.09 -10.80
C SER A 195 20.31 -3.85 -12.13
N SER A 196 19.58 -4.99 -12.20
CA SER A 196 19.62 -5.85 -13.39
C SER A 196 18.25 -6.48 -13.69
N ARG A 197 18.09 -6.96 -14.92
CA ARG A 197 16.86 -7.62 -15.39
C ARG A 197 16.50 -8.85 -14.59
N GLU A 198 17.48 -9.57 -14.08
CA GLU A 198 17.32 -10.78 -13.25
C GLU A 198 16.66 -10.48 -11.91
N GLU A 199 16.77 -9.23 -11.45
CA GLU A 199 16.15 -8.74 -10.22
C GLU A 199 14.73 -8.20 -10.43
N TRP A 200 14.35 -7.85 -11.66
CA TRP A 200 13.03 -7.27 -11.91
C TRP A 200 11.90 -8.18 -11.46
N VAL A 201 10.81 -7.60 -11.04
CA VAL A 201 9.58 -8.34 -10.73
C VAL A 201 8.84 -8.61 -12.02
N LYS A 202 8.78 -9.88 -12.42
CA LYS A 202 8.03 -10.28 -13.63
C LYS A 202 6.54 -10.34 -13.31
N LEU A 203 5.74 -9.73 -14.17
CA LEU A 203 4.29 -9.71 -14.10
C LEU A 203 3.69 -10.50 -15.26
N ARG A 204 2.56 -11.15 -15.02
CA ARG A 204 1.73 -11.80 -16.04
C ARG A 204 0.40 -11.07 -16.13
N LEU A 205 0.06 -10.59 -17.32
CA LEU A 205 -1.22 -9.93 -17.56
C LEU A 205 -2.37 -10.91 -17.31
N LYS A 206 -3.35 -10.47 -16.50
CA LYS A 206 -4.58 -11.20 -16.21
C LYS A 206 -5.79 -10.59 -16.89
N ASN A 207 -5.88 -9.27 -16.85
CA ASN A 207 -7.04 -8.56 -17.41
C ASN A 207 -6.66 -7.14 -17.80
N VAL A 208 -7.31 -6.65 -18.85
CA VAL A 208 -7.29 -5.24 -19.27
C VAL A 208 -8.72 -4.81 -19.55
N LYS A 209 -9.13 -3.68 -19.01
CA LYS A 209 -10.48 -3.14 -19.22
C LYS A 209 -10.39 -1.63 -19.44
N LEU A 210 -11.04 -1.15 -20.50
CA LEU A 210 -11.32 0.27 -20.64
C LEU A 210 -12.29 0.68 -19.53
N CYS A 211 -11.99 1.79 -18.87
CA CYS A 211 -12.86 2.33 -17.83
C CYS A 211 -14.17 2.83 -18.44
N GLU A 212 -15.25 2.78 -17.67
CA GLU A 212 -16.57 3.29 -18.06
C GLU A 212 -16.56 4.79 -18.38
N CYS A 213 -15.57 5.54 -17.91
CA CYS A 213 -15.34 6.94 -18.29
C CYS A 213 -14.80 7.13 -19.71
N GLY A 214 -14.35 6.06 -20.37
CA GLY A 214 -13.78 6.07 -21.72
C GLY A 214 -12.34 6.53 -21.85
N ASN A 215 -11.71 7.05 -20.78
CA ASN A 215 -10.39 7.69 -20.84
C ASN A 215 -9.32 7.02 -19.95
N GLU A 216 -9.68 6.06 -19.12
CA GLU A 216 -8.77 5.35 -18.26
C GLU A 216 -8.69 3.87 -18.64
N VAL A 217 -7.54 3.24 -18.43
CA VAL A 217 -7.34 1.81 -18.63
C VAL A 217 -7.02 1.15 -17.30
N HIS A 218 -7.83 0.15 -16.93
CA HIS A 218 -7.61 -0.65 -15.74
C HIS A 218 -6.93 -1.97 -16.11
N ILE A 219 -5.79 -2.26 -15.49
CA ILE A 219 -4.95 -3.42 -15.80
C ILE A 219 -4.72 -4.24 -14.53
N ILE A 220 -4.88 -5.55 -14.63
CA ILE A 220 -4.61 -6.48 -13.53
C ILE A 220 -3.47 -7.42 -13.95
N TYR A 221 -2.45 -7.47 -13.11
CA TYR A 221 -1.32 -8.38 -13.25
C TYR A 221 -1.21 -9.32 -12.04
N GLU A 222 -0.76 -10.52 -12.28
CA GLU A 222 -0.28 -11.46 -11.26
C GLU A 222 1.25 -11.44 -11.23
N VAL A 223 1.83 -11.44 -10.03
CA VAL A 223 3.29 -11.51 -9.87
C VAL A 223 3.77 -12.95 -10.11
N VAL A 224 4.68 -13.10 -11.07
CA VAL A 224 5.27 -14.41 -11.42
C VAL A 224 6.34 -14.78 -10.39
N ARG A 225 6.13 -15.88 -9.65
CA ARG A 225 7.12 -16.40 -8.70
C ARG A 225 8.16 -17.25 -9.42
N LYS A 226 9.44 -17.17 -9.00
CA LYS A 226 10.56 -17.89 -9.65
C LYS A 226 10.33 -19.40 -9.88
N ARG A 227 9.42 -20.05 -9.15
CA ARG A 227 9.07 -21.48 -9.37
C ARG A 227 8.26 -21.74 -10.64
N MET A 228 7.55 -20.75 -11.19
CA MET A 228 6.74 -20.87 -12.40
C MET A 228 7.51 -20.56 -13.70
N ILE A 229 8.76 -20.09 -13.59
CA ILE A 229 9.57 -19.68 -14.78
C ILE A 229 10.09 -20.91 -15.55
N ARG A 230 10.03 -22.14 -14.96
CA ARG A 230 10.48 -23.37 -15.64
C ARG A 230 9.45 -23.95 -16.63
N GLU A 231 8.26 -23.39 -16.76
CA GLU A 231 7.15 -23.91 -17.54
C GLU A 231 6.60 -22.94 -18.62
N LEU A 232 7.30 -21.83 -18.89
CA LEU A 232 6.94 -20.94 -19.99
C LEU A 232 7.94 -21.11 -21.14
N PRO A 233 7.44 -21.40 -22.38
CA PRO A 233 8.26 -21.54 -23.57
C PRO A 233 9.04 -20.27 -23.90
#